data_43f607b8d11b7322be8d5ed904f115fd
#
_entry.id   43f607b8d11b7322be8d5ed904f115fd
#
_cell.length_a   1.000
_cell.length_b   1.000
_cell.length_c   1.000
_cell.angle_alpha   90.00
_cell.angle_beta   90.00
_cell.angle_gamma   90.00
#
_symmetry.space_group_name_H-M   'P 1'
#
loop_
_entity.id
_entity.type
_entity.pdbx_description
1 polymer ?
#
loop_
_entity_poly.entity_id
_entity_poly.type
_entity_poly.pdbx_seq_one_letter_code
_entity_poly.pdbx_strand_id
1 'polypeptide(L)'
;YDKITIVINTFNSDDKIHLCLNSIESKTKVIIVENSNNVNFKDELEKKYTNLECILTGQNLGYAKGNNLGLSKVKSKYALILNPDATLSKDTLENFLVTAEKLSDFAILGPAKQDEYSKDEYNIDKNQIFQVNSLNGFAIFLNLNQFKEVGFFDENFFIYLEEIDLCKRLKSKNKKIYLDKKVIINHIGGSSHNENINFEMELSRNWHW
;
A
#
# COMPACT_ATOMS: atom_id res chain seq x y z
N TYR A 1 -7.22 16.74 -1.69
CA TYR A 1 -7.46 15.29 -1.45
C TYR A 1 -7.93 14.54 -2.69
N ASP A 2 -8.44 15.20 -3.72
CA ASP A 2 -8.77 14.56 -5.02
C ASP A 2 -7.54 14.01 -5.76
N LYS A 3 -6.33 14.30 -5.25
CA LYS A 3 -5.07 13.85 -5.85
C LYS A 3 -4.68 12.42 -5.43
N ILE A 4 -5.26 11.87 -4.34
CA ILE A 4 -4.92 10.55 -3.77
C ILE A 4 -6.15 9.67 -3.65
N THR A 5 -6.03 8.41 -4.03
CA THR A 5 -6.96 7.33 -3.67
C THR A 5 -6.20 6.28 -2.89
N ILE A 6 -6.75 5.80 -1.78
CA ILE A 6 -6.16 4.72 -0.99
C ILE A 6 -6.74 3.40 -1.46
N VAL A 7 -5.89 2.42 -1.69
CA VAL A 7 -6.26 1.05 -2.06
C VAL A 7 -5.87 0.13 -0.90
N ILE A 8 -6.84 -0.62 -0.38
CA ILE A 8 -6.66 -1.56 0.72
C ILE A 8 -7.13 -2.93 0.26
N ASN A 9 -6.22 -3.89 0.25
CA ASN A 9 -6.51 -5.28 -0.06
C ASN A 9 -6.77 -6.05 1.24
N THR A 10 -7.96 -6.66 1.40
CA THR A 10 -8.37 -7.35 2.62
C THR A 10 -8.61 -8.82 2.39
N PHE A 11 -8.29 -9.63 3.38
CA PHE A 11 -8.67 -11.04 3.47
C PHE A 11 -8.85 -11.40 4.94
N ASN A 12 -10.12 -11.67 5.37
CA ASN A 12 -10.48 -11.93 6.76
C ASN A 12 -9.91 -10.87 7.73
N SER A 13 -10.15 -9.58 7.43
CA SER A 13 -9.52 -8.45 8.14
C SER A 13 -10.52 -7.65 8.99
N ASP A 14 -11.66 -8.21 9.33
CA ASP A 14 -12.80 -7.56 9.96
C ASP A 14 -12.41 -6.82 11.26
N ASP A 15 -11.55 -7.41 12.09
CA ASP A 15 -11.17 -6.84 13.39
C ASP A 15 -10.24 -5.61 13.30
N LYS A 16 -9.46 -5.49 12.22
CA LYS A 16 -8.37 -4.51 12.11
C LYS A 16 -8.67 -3.32 11.20
N ILE A 17 -9.51 -3.54 10.21
CA ILE A 17 -9.80 -2.56 9.17
C ILE A 17 -10.36 -1.24 9.73
N HIS A 18 -11.14 -1.30 10.80
CA HIS A 18 -11.75 -0.10 11.37
C HIS A 18 -10.73 0.88 11.96
N LEU A 19 -9.64 0.40 12.55
CA LEU A 19 -8.55 1.27 13.03
C LEU A 19 -7.86 1.95 11.85
N CYS A 20 -7.59 1.21 10.79
CA CYS A 20 -7.04 1.74 9.55
C CYS A 20 -7.94 2.83 8.96
N LEU A 21 -9.22 2.52 8.72
CA LEU A 21 -10.18 3.45 8.10
C LEU A 21 -10.44 4.70 8.95
N ASN A 22 -10.50 4.56 10.28
CA ASN A 22 -10.66 5.71 11.19
C ASN A 22 -9.44 6.65 11.20
N SER A 23 -8.28 6.19 10.76
CA SER A 23 -7.08 7.03 10.61
C SER A 23 -7.04 7.80 9.29
N ILE A 24 -7.95 7.48 8.35
CA ILE A 24 -8.04 8.12 7.04
C ILE A 24 -9.06 9.26 7.10
N GLU A 25 -8.70 10.42 6.58
CA GLU A 25 -9.62 11.56 6.50
C GLU A 25 -10.83 11.23 5.61
N SER A 26 -12.04 11.57 6.06
CA SER A 26 -13.32 11.25 5.39
C SER A 26 -13.46 11.81 3.98
N LYS A 27 -12.67 12.81 3.59
CA LYS A 27 -12.61 13.37 2.23
C LYS A 27 -11.69 12.60 1.27
N THR A 28 -10.90 11.64 1.77
CA THR A 28 -9.99 10.84 0.95
C THR A 28 -10.72 9.61 0.42
N LYS A 29 -10.73 9.40 -0.89
CA LYS A 29 -11.36 8.22 -1.50
C LYS A 29 -10.61 6.94 -1.10
N VAL A 30 -11.36 5.91 -0.71
CA VAL A 30 -10.86 4.58 -0.36
C VAL A 30 -11.49 3.53 -1.27
N ILE A 31 -10.67 2.64 -1.80
CA ILE A 31 -11.11 1.44 -2.52
C ILE A 31 -10.63 0.23 -1.72
N ILE A 32 -11.57 -0.59 -1.26
CA ILE A 32 -11.27 -1.87 -0.64
C ILE A 32 -11.46 -2.97 -1.67
N VAL A 33 -10.49 -3.87 -1.76
CA VAL A 33 -10.60 -5.12 -2.52
C VAL A 33 -10.71 -6.25 -1.51
N GLU A 34 -11.91 -6.82 -1.41
CA GLU A 34 -12.25 -7.81 -0.40
C GLU A 34 -12.15 -9.23 -0.99
N ASN A 35 -11.14 -9.98 -0.55
CA ASN A 35 -10.76 -11.29 -1.09
C ASN A 35 -11.38 -12.49 -0.37
N SER A 36 -12.07 -12.32 0.75
CA SER A 36 -12.81 -13.39 1.43
C SER A 36 -14.26 -13.51 0.95
N ASN A 37 -14.69 -12.62 0.04
CA ASN A 37 -16.04 -12.56 -0.51
C ASN A 37 -17.14 -12.37 0.54
N ASN A 38 -16.84 -11.59 1.59
CA ASN A 38 -17.73 -11.32 2.71
C ASN A 38 -18.68 -10.16 2.36
N VAL A 39 -19.91 -10.47 1.93
CA VAL A 39 -20.93 -9.48 1.57
C VAL A 39 -21.32 -8.61 2.77
N ASN A 40 -21.48 -9.22 3.95
CA ASN A 40 -21.87 -8.48 5.15
C ASN A 40 -20.82 -7.44 5.54
N PHE A 41 -19.54 -7.81 5.43
CA PHE A 41 -18.43 -6.90 5.66
C PHE A 41 -18.44 -5.70 4.68
N LYS A 42 -18.67 -5.96 3.39
CA LYS A 42 -18.86 -4.91 2.39
C LYS A 42 -19.97 -3.95 2.79
N ASP A 43 -21.17 -4.49 3.07
CA ASP A 43 -22.35 -3.69 3.37
C ASP A 43 -22.16 -2.83 4.64
N GLU A 44 -21.51 -3.38 5.66
CA GLU A 44 -21.15 -2.67 6.87
C GLU A 44 -20.18 -1.49 6.57
N LEU A 45 -19.13 -1.74 5.81
CA LEU A 45 -18.12 -0.72 5.50
C LEU A 45 -18.72 0.42 4.66
N GLU A 46 -19.45 0.11 3.58
CA GLU A 46 -20.06 1.11 2.70
C GLU A 46 -21.18 1.92 3.40
N LYS A 47 -21.87 1.31 4.36
CA LYS A 47 -22.83 2.03 5.21
C LYS A 47 -22.16 2.99 6.19
N LYS A 48 -21.01 2.60 6.74
CA LYS A 48 -20.29 3.36 7.78
C LYS A 48 -19.41 4.46 7.22
N TYR A 49 -18.75 4.22 6.07
CA TYR A 49 -17.76 5.11 5.48
C TYR A 49 -18.21 5.58 4.09
N THR A 50 -18.68 6.81 3.99
CA THR A 50 -19.25 7.39 2.75
C THR A 50 -18.24 7.65 1.63
N ASN A 51 -16.95 7.65 1.94
CA ASN A 51 -15.84 7.84 1.01
C ASN A 51 -15.24 6.52 0.51
N LEU A 52 -15.89 5.38 0.79
CA LEU A 52 -15.39 4.05 0.54
C LEU A 52 -16.21 3.33 -0.52
N GLU A 53 -15.52 2.59 -1.38
CA GLU A 53 -16.08 1.62 -2.33
C GLU A 53 -15.43 0.26 -2.07
N CYS A 54 -16.23 -0.80 -1.82
CA CYS A 54 -15.74 -2.14 -1.56
C CYS A 54 -16.07 -3.07 -2.73
N ILE A 55 -15.03 -3.70 -3.29
CA ILE A 55 -15.11 -4.62 -4.43
C ILE A 55 -14.95 -6.05 -3.92
N LEU A 56 -15.97 -6.86 -4.09
CA LEU A 56 -15.88 -8.30 -3.82
C LEU A 56 -15.22 -9.01 -5.01
N THR A 57 -14.22 -9.83 -4.73
CA THR A 57 -13.46 -10.53 -5.78
C THR A 57 -14.04 -11.90 -6.16
N GLY A 58 -14.94 -12.44 -5.34
CA GLY A 58 -15.51 -13.78 -5.52
C GLY A 58 -14.56 -14.92 -5.13
N GLN A 59 -13.28 -14.65 -4.97
CA GLN A 59 -12.22 -15.61 -4.58
C GLN A 59 -11.02 -14.88 -4.00
N ASN A 60 -10.12 -15.59 -3.33
CA ASN A 60 -8.87 -14.99 -2.87
C ASN A 60 -7.88 -14.80 -4.04
N LEU A 61 -7.69 -13.56 -4.48
CA LEU A 61 -6.76 -13.19 -5.55
C LEU A 61 -5.32 -13.03 -5.06
N GLY A 62 -5.09 -13.05 -3.74
CA GLY A 62 -3.81 -12.71 -3.14
C GLY A 62 -3.51 -11.21 -3.13
N TYR A 63 -2.28 -10.85 -2.78
CA TYR A 63 -1.88 -9.45 -2.62
C TYR A 63 -1.70 -8.74 -3.98
N ALA A 64 -0.95 -9.34 -4.90
CA ALA A 64 -0.60 -8.70 -6.18
C ALA A 64 -1.84 -8.43 -7.03
N LYS A 65 -2.65 -9.45 -7.34
CA LYS A 65 -3.87 -9.30 -8.15
C LYS A 65 -4.91 -8.42 -7.47
N GLY A 66 -5.08 -8.57 -6.14
CA GLY A 66 -6.03 -7.75 -5.39
C GLY A 66 -5.67 -6.27 -5.47
N ASN A 67 -4.41 -5.90 -5.23
CA ASN A 67 -3.97 -4.51 -5.37
C ASN A 67 -4.05 -4.01 -6.82
N ASN A 68 -3.72 -4.82 -7.82
CA ASN A 68 -3.88 -4.46 -9.24
C ASN A 68 -5.34 -4.15 -9.59
N LEU A 69 -6.28 -4.96 -9.09
CA LEU A 69 -7.71 -4.72 -9.27
C LEU A 69 -8.12 -3.37 -8.66
N GLY A 70 -7.70 -3.09 -7.42
CA GLY A 70 -7.96 -1.80 -6.77
C GLY A 70 -7.34 -0.63 -7.55
N LEU A 71 -6.06 -0.74 -7.93
CA LEU A 71 -5.35 0.28 -8.71
C LEU A 71 -6.02 0.56 -10.07
N SER A 72 -6.62 -0.43 -10.71
CA SER A 72 -7.36 -0.27 -11.98
C SER A 72 -8.58 0.66 -11.87
N LYS A 73 -9.12 0.86 -10.67
CA LYS A 73 -10.25 1.74 -10.38
C LYS A 73 -9.85 3.16 -9.95
N VAL A 74 -8.57 3.37 -9.68
CA VAL A 74 -8.06 4.68 -9.26
C VAL A 74 -8.10 5.66 -10.42
N LYS A 75 -8.68 6.85 -10.16
CA LYS A 75 -8.77 7.96 -11.13
C LYS A 75 -7.89 9.15 -10.76
N SER A 76 -7.41 9.19 -9.53
CA SER A 76 -6.51 10.24 -9.02
C SER A 76 -5.10 10.09 -9.60
N LYS A 77 -4.30 11.16 -9.51
CA LYS A 77 -2.90 11.15 -9.97
C LYS A 77 -2.03 10.17 -9.19
N TYR A 78 -2.31 10.03 -7.89
CA TYR A 78 -1.56 9.18 -6.97
C TYR A 78 -2.46 8.11 -6.36
N ALA A 79 -1.88 6.97 -6.04
CA ALA A 79 -2.51 5.95 -5.23
C ALA A 79 -1.63 5.65 -4.00
N LEU A 80 -2.25 5.36 -2.87
CA LEU A 80 -1.58 4.78 -1.71
C LEU A 80 -2.10 3.37 -1.50
N ILE A 81 -1.26 2.36 -1.73
CA ILE A 81 -1.53 1.00 -1.26
C ILE A 81 -1.25 1.00 0.24
N LEU A 82 -2.19 0.49 1.02
CA LEU A 82 -2.11 0.45 2.47
C LEU A 82 -2.62 -0.89 3.00
N ASN A 83 -1.86 -1.53 3.89
CA ASN A 83 -2.32 -2.74 4.55
C ASN A 83 -3.50 -2.46 5.51
N PRO A 84 -4.44 -3.39 5.70
CA PRO A 84 -5.60 -3.20 6.58
C PRO A 84 -5.25 -3.08 8.07
N ASP A 85 -4.04 -3.45 8.47
CA ASP A 85 -3.48 -3.35 9.83
C ASP A 85 -2.49 -2.19 10.01
N ALA A 86 -2.49 -1.25 9.05
CA ALA A 86 -1.71 -0.01 9.12
C ALA A 86 -2.59 1.20 9.46
N THR A 87 -2.05 2.17 10.18
CA THR A 87 -2.74 3.41 10.53
C THR A 87 -1.92 4.63 10.16
N LEU A 88 -2.58 5.64 9.61
CA LEU A 88 -1.96 6.90 9.20
C LEU A 88 -1.85 7.87 10.40
N SER A 89 -0.74 8.57 10.52
CA SER A 89 -0.67 9.78 11.35
C SER A 89 -1.38 10.95 10.66
N LYS A 90 -1.76 11.97 11.42
CA LYS A 90 -2.57 13.10 10.95
C LYS A 90 -2.04 13.76 9.67
N ASP A 91 -0.73 13.93 9.55
CA ASP A 91 -0.11 14.67 8.44
C ASP A 91 0.47 13.75 7.35
N THR A 92 0.18 12.42 7.42
CA THR A 92 0.79 11.42 6.52
C THR A 92 0.51 11.73 5.05
N LEU A 93 -0.76 11.96 4.69
CA LEU A 93 -1.14 12.22 3.28
C LEU A 93 -0.64 13.57 2.78
N GLU A 94 -0.61 14.57 3.63
CA GLU A 94 -0.06 15.89 3.30
C GLU A 94 1.45 15.80 3.06
N ASN A 95 2.18 15.09 3.90
CA ASN A 95 3.62 14.86 3.75
C ASN A 95 3.95 14.11 2.45
N PHE A 96 3.16 13.09 2.09
CA PHE A 96 3.30 12.45 0.77
C PHE A 96 3.12 13.44 -0.38
N LEU A 97 2.11 14.31 -0.32
CA LEU A 97 1.88 15.29 -1.38
C LEU A 97 2.99 16.34 -1.47
N VAL A 98 3.46 16.84 -0.33
CA VAL A 98 4.59 17.79 -0.28
C VAL A 98 5.84 17.17 -0.90
N THR A 99 6.12 15.92 -0.60
CA THR A 99 7.28 15.21 -1.17
C THR A 99 7.07 14.92 -2.65
N ALA A 100 5.86 14.53 -3.07
CA ALA A 100 5.52 14.31 -4.46
C ALA A 100 5.62 15.56 -5.34
N GLU A 101 5.37 16.74 -4.80
CA GLU A 101 5.56 18.02 -5.50
C GLU A 101 7.06 18.37 -5.68
N LYS A 102 7.89 18.00 -4.70
CA LYS A 102 9.36 18.19 -4.78
C LYS A 102 10.03 17.21 -5.73
N LEU A 103 9.55 15.97 -5.75
CA LEU A 103 10.14 14.85 -6.51
C LEU A 103 9.22 14.48 -7.69
N SER A 104 9.10 15.36 -8.67
CA SER A 104 8.14 15.17 -9.78
C SER A 104 8.35 13.89 -10.60
N ASP A 105 9.53 13.27 -10.54
CA ASP A 105 9.94 12.10 -11.32
C ASP A 105 9.94 10.77 -10.54
N PHE A 106 9.50 10.75 -9.27
CA PHE A 106 9.41 9.51 -8.51
C PHE A 106 8.36 8.55 -9.09
N ALA A 107 8.63 7.24 -8.99
CA ALA A 107 7.63 6.22 -9.28
C ALA A 107 6.89 5.79 -8.02
N ILE A 108 7.63 5.47 -6.98
CA ILE A 108 7.07 5.10 -5.66
C ILE A 108 7.80 5.81 -4.53
N LEU A 109 7.03 6.14 -3.47
CA LEU A 109 7.51 6.62 -2.18
C LEU A 109 7.07 5.63 -1.10
N GLY A 110 7.98 5.31 -0.18
CA GLY A 110 7.67 4.54 1.03
C GLY A 110 7.71 5.42 2.27
N PRO A 111 6.86 5.13 3.28
CA PRO A 111 6.95 5.75 4.59
C PRO A 111 8.06 5.13 5.44
N ALA A 112 8.44 5.82 6.50
CA ALA A 112 9.15 5.22 7.59
C ALA A 112 8.22 4.38 8.48
N LYS A 113 8.71 3.27 9.01
CA LYS A 113 8.04 2.55 10.10
C LYS A 113 8.32 3.24 11.43
N GLN A 114 7.33 3.38 12.27
CA GLN A 114 7.49 4.03 13.58
C GLN A 114 8.50 3.30 14.49
N ASP A 115 8.60 1.97 14.35
CA ASP A 115 9.46 1.14 15.18
C ASP A 115 10.92 1.04 14.67
N GLU A 116 11.19 1.51 13.45
CA GLU A 116 12.53 1.43 12.82
C GLU A 116 13.47 2.56 13.27
N TYR A 117 12.95 3.55 14.02
CA TYR A 117 13.73 4.70 14.46
C TYR A 117 13.72 4.81 15.99
N SER A 118 14.93 4.86 16.58
CA SER A 118 15.07 5.29 17.97
C SER A 118 14.62 6.75 18.09
N LYS A 119 14.09 7.12 19.25
CA LYS A 119 13.63 8.50 19.52
C LYS A 119 14.72 9.55 19.29
N ASP A 120 16.00 9.13 19.33
CA ASP A 120 17.18 10.00 19.16
C ASP A 120 17.52 10.26 17.69
N GLU A 121 17.18 9.36 16.76
CA GLU A 121 17.37 9.57 15.31
C GLU A 121 16.34 10.54 14.71
N TYR A 122 15.21 10.73 15.38
CA TYR A 122 14.15 11.68 14.97
C TYR A 122 14.59 13.14 14.96
N ASN A 123 15.67 13.48 15.65
CA ASN A 123 16.10 14.86 15.87
C ASN A 123 17.28 15.30 14.97
N ILE A 124 17.86 14.46 14.14
CA ILE A 124 19.20 14.72 13.58
C ILE A 124 19.20 15.24 12.14
N ASP A 125 18.18 15.01 11.30
CA ASP A 125 18.23 15.52 9.94
C ASP A 125 16.87 15.92 9.36
N LYS A 126 16.77 17.18 8.92
CA LYS A 126 15.55 17.73 8.29
C LYS A 126 15.39 17.34 6.82
N ASN A 127 16.40 16.77 6.20
CA ASN A 127 16.35 16.29 4.81
C ASN A 127 16.25 14.76 4.79
N GLN A 128 15.02 14.24 4.95
CA GLN A 128 14.79 12.84 5.24
C GLN A 128 14.23 12.03 4.06
N ILE A 129 14.56 12.43 2.83
CA ILE A 129 14.15 11.71 1.62
C ILE A 129 15.38 11.01 1.06
N PHE A 130 15.30 9.69 0.92
CA PHE A 130 16.40 8.85 0.45
C PHE A 130 15.98 8.07 -0.79
N GLN A 131 16.82 8.09 -1.83
CA GLN A 131 16.65 7.16 -2.93
C GLN A 131 17.08 5.76 -2.45
N VAL A 132 16.18 4.78 -2.60
CA VAL A 132 16.37 3.42 -2.10
C VAL A 132 16.21 2.38 -3.20
N ASN A 133 16.61 1.15 -2.93
CA ASN A 133 16.51 0.06 -3.90
C ASN A 133 15.17 -0.69 -3.82
N SER A 134 14.55 -0.71 -2.66
CA SER A 134 13.27 -1.39 -2.40
C SER A 134 12.54 -0.72 -1.24
N LEU A 135 11.26 -1.02 -1.10
CA LEU A 135 10.37 -0.56 -0.04
C LEU A 135 9.63 -1.76 0.54
N ASN A 136 9.09 -1.59 1.74
CA ASN A 136 8.20 -2.56 2.35
C ASN A 136 6.78 -2.45 1.76
N GLY A 137 6.12 -3.60 1.54
CA GLY A 137 4.80 -3.69 0.89
C GLY A 137 3.63 -3.16 1.71
N PHE A 138 3.78 -2.89 3.03
CA PHE A 138 2.65 -2.48 3.88
C PHE A 138 2.05 -1.11 3.54
N ALA A 139 2.84 -0.23 2.92
CA ALA A 139 2.40 1.07 2.43
C ALA A 139 3.30 1.56 1.28
N ILE A 140 2.72 1.73 0.10
CA ILE A 140 3.42 2.18 -1.10
C ILE A 140 2.61 3.31 -1.75
N PHE A 141 3.20 4.50 -1.83
CA PHE A 141 2.61 5.64 -2.51
C PHE A 141 3.11 5.70 -3.96
N LEU A 142 2.19 5.62 -4.93
CA LEU A 142 2.49 5.49 -6.35
C LEU A 142 2.18 6.77 -7.12
N ASN A 143 3.09 7.20 -7.97
CA ASN A 143 2.83 8.15 -9.05
C ASN A 143 2.39 7.39 -10.30
N LEU A 144 1.07 7.27 -10.51
CA LEU A 144 0.48 6.38 -11.51
C LEU A 144 0.95 6.66 -12.94
N ASN A 145 1.36 7.89 -13.24
CA ASN A 145 1.89 8.26 -14.56
C ASN A 145 3.22 7.55 -14.91
N GLN A 146 3.94 7.02 -13.91
CA GLN A 146 5.22 6.35 -14.10
C GLN A 146 5.08 4.87 -14.48
N PHE A 147 3.85 4.31 -14.43
CA PHE A 147 3.61 2.88 -14.56
C PHE A 147 3.20 2.41 -15.96
N LYS A 148 3.03 3.31 -16.92
CA LYS A 148 2.57 2.95 -18.29
C LYS A 148 3.40 1.87 -18.98
N GLU A 149 4.73 1.88 -18.76
CA GLU A 149 5.67 0.93 -19.38
C GLU A 149 6.04 -0.24 -18.50
N VAL A 150 5.87 -0.10 -17.18
CA VAL A 150 6.30 -1.09 -16.19
C VAL A 150 5.16 -2.00 -15.77
N GLY A 151 3.93 -1.47 -15.78
CA GLY A 151 2.78 -2.11 -15.13
C GLY A 151 2.88 -2.04 -13.60
N PHE A 152 1.88 -2.59 -12.92
CA PHE A 152 1.85 -2.67 -11.46
C PHE A 152 2.52 -3.97 -10.97
N PHE A 153 1.92 -4.68 -10.04
CA PHE A 153 2.48 -5.94 -9.54
C PHE A 153 2.40 -7.06 -10.58
N ASP A 154 3.40 -7.96 -10.57
CA ASP A 154 3.32 -9.20 -11.32
C ASP A 154 2.32 -10.15 -10.64
N GLU A 155 1.28 -10.53 -11.37
CA GLU A 155 0.16 -11.34 -10.86
C GLU A 155 0.50 -12.82 -10.65
N ASN A 156 1.71 -13.25 -10.99
CA ASN A 156 2.20 -14.56 -10.64
C ASN A 156 2.60 -14.66 -9.16
N PHE A 157 2.84 -13.52 -8.49
CA PHE A 157 2.99 -13.50 -7.04
C PHE A 157 1.62 -13.53 -6.37
N PHE A 158 1.42 -14.50 -5.49
CA PHE A 158 0.22 -14.53 -4.66
C PHE A 158 0.36 -13.59 -3.47
N ILE A 159 1.43 -13.74 -2.69
CA ILE A 159 1.77 -12.89 -1.55
C ILE A 159 3.27 -12.98 -1.27
N TYR A 160 3.87 -11.87 -0.87
CA TYR A 160 5.30 -11.65 -0.61
C TYR A 160 6.19 -11.67 -1.86
N LEU A 161 7.20 -10.81 -1.84
CA LEU A 161 8.19 -10.53 -2.89
C LEU A 161 7.66 -9.74 -4.10
N GLU A 162 6.35 -9.53 -4.25
CA GLU A 162 5.78 -8.74 -5.33
C GLU A 162 6.24 -7.28 -5.32
N GLU A 163 6.48 -6.70 -4.14
CA GLU A 163 7.02 -5.35 -4.00
C GLU A 163 8.50 -5.29 -4.37
N ILE A 164 9.25 -6.36 -4.10
CA ILE A 164 10.67 -6.47 -4.48
C ILE A 164 10.79 -6.59 -6.00
N ASP A 165 9.95 -7.43 -6.64
CA ASP A 165 9.88 -7.53 -8.09
C ASP A 165 9.53 -6.18 -8.72
N LEU A 166 8.48 -5.51 -8.22
CA LEU A 166 8.08 -4.20 -8.70
C LEU A 166 9.23 -3.19 -8.62
N CYS A 167 9.94 -3.16 -7.51
CA CYS A 167 11.11 -2.29 -7.34
C CYS A 167 12.22 -2.62 -8.35
N LYS A 168 12.51 -3.90 -8.62
CA LYS A 168 13.48 -4.32 -9.65
C LYS A 168 13.06 -3.86 -11.04
N ARG A 169 11.77 -4.05 -11.43
CA ARG A 169 11.25 -3.62 -12.73
C ARG A 169 11.27 -2.10 -12.90
N LEU A 170 10.90 -1.35 -11.87
CA LEU A 170 11.00 0.12 -11.87
C LEU A 170 12.45 0.58 -12.08
N LYS A 171 13.41 0.01 -11.34
CA LYS A 171 14.84 0.34 -11.50
C LYS A 171 15.38 -0.01 -12.89
N SER A 172 15.00 -1.14 -13.48
CA SER A 172 15.42 -1.54 -14.83
C SER A 172 14.95 -0.54 -15.91
N LYS A 173 13.94 0.25 -15.62
CA LYS A 173 13.40 1.35 -16.45
C LYS A 173 13.85 2.73 -15.98
N ASN A 174 14.90 2.82 -15.15
CA ASN A 174 15.43 4.06 -14.58
C ASN A 174 14.37 4.88 -13.79
N LYS A 175 13.33 4.23 -13.26
CA LYS A 175 12.34 4.88 -12.41
C LYS A 175 12.88 4.98 -10.99
N LYS A 176 12.57 6.08 -10.30
CA LYS A 176 13.11 6.39 -8.99
C LYS A 176 12.20 5.94 -7.87
N ILE A 177 12.81 5.37 -6.85
CA ILE A 177 12.17 4.84 -5.64
C ILE A 177 12.73 5.61 -4.46
N TYR A 178 11.86 6.16 -3.61
CA TYR A 178 12.30 6.93 -2.46
C TYR A 178 11.64 6.46 -1.15
N LEU A 179 12.36 6.61 -0.07
CA LEU A 179 11.87 6.52 1.30
C LEU A 179 11.78 7.94 1.85
N ASP A 180 10.65 8.31 2.43
CA ASP A 180 10.47 9.58 3.12
C ASP A 180 10.29 9.34 4.63
N LYS A 181 11.31 9.69 5.40
CA LYS A 181 11.30 9.54 6.86
C LYS A 181 10.32 10.48 7.60
N LYS A 182 9.80 11.51 6.92
CA LYS A 182 8.77 12.40 7.47
C LYS A 182 7.38 11.78 7.41
N VAL A 183 7.19 10.82 6.53
CA VAL A 183 5.93 10.09 6.40
C VAL A 183 5.96 8.89 7.32
N ILE A 184 5.16 8.94 8.38
CA ILE A 184 5.10 7.88 9.39
C ILE A 184 3.79 7.15 9.29
N ILE A 185 3.86 5.83 9.21
CA ILE A 185 2.71 4.92 9.22
C ILE A 185 2.98 3.83 10.26
N ASN A 186 2.04 3.68 11.18
CA ASN A 186 2.06 2.57 12.13
C ASN A 186 1.61 1.30 11.43
N HIS A 187 2.36 0.21 11.57
CA HIS A 187 2.01 -1.08 11.01
C HIS A 187 2.21 -2.17 12.07
N ILE A 188 1.11 -2.79 12.50
CA ILE A 188 1.14 -3.82 13.54
C ILE A 188 1.91 -5.04 13.06
N GLY A 189 1.73 -5.42 11.80
CA GLY A 189 2.41 -6.55 11.16
C GLY A 189 1.96 -7.93 11.70
N GLY A 190 2.36 -8.99 11.00
CA GLY A 190 2.14 -10.37 11.43
C GLY A 190 0.70 -10.90 11.34
N SER A 191 -0.21 -10.13 10.75
CA SER A 191 -1.63 -10.49 10.69
C SER A 191 -1.98 -11.55 9.66
N SER A 192 -1.07 -11.83 8.73
CA SER A 192 -1.32 -12.75 7.59
C SER A 192 -0.80 -14.18 7.85
N HIS A 193 -0.35 -14.49 9.06
CA HIS A 193 0.20 -15.80 9.40
C HIS A 193 -0.91 -16.80 9.79
N ASN A 194 -1.57 -17.40 8.80
CA ASN A 194 -2.28 -18.65 8.97
C ASN A 194 -1.45 -19.79 8.31
N GLU A 195 -1.49 -21.01 8.87
CA GLU A 195 -0.69 -22.16 8.41
C GLU A 195 -0.83 -22.47 6.90
N ASN A 196 -1.97 -22.17 6.31
CA ASN A 196 -2.22 -22.34 4.86
C ASN A 196 -1.47 -21.34 3.97
N ILE A 197 -1.01 -20.20 4.51
CA ILE A 197 -0.26 -19.20 3.75
C ILE A 197 1.19 -19.62 3.54
N ASN A 198 1.73 -20.51 4.38
CA ASN A 198 3.10 -21.01 4.22
C ASN A 198 3.31 -21.75 2.89
N PHE A 199 2.30 -22.48 2.40
CA PHE A 199 2.38 -23.17 1.11
C PHE A 199 2.38 -22.21 -0.07
N GLU A 200 1.52 -21.18 -0.04
CA GLU A 200 1.45 -20.13 -1.08
C GLU A 200 2.72 -19.26 -1.09
N MET A 201 3.31 -19.02 0.08
CA MET A 201 4.62 -18.36 0.21
C MET A 201 5.75 -19.18 -0.40
N GLU A 202 5.76 -20.49 -0.18
CA GLU A 202 6.73 -21.40 -0.79
C GLU A 202 6.57 -21.45 -2.31
N LEU A 203 5.36 -21.47 -2.83
CA LEU A 203 5.11 -21.36 -4.27
C LEU A 203 5.67 -20.04 -4.82
N SER A 204 5.37 -18.90 -4.20
CA SER A 204 5.91 -17.59 -4.63
C SER A 204 7.43 -17.54 -4.57
N ARG A 205 8.07 -18.19 -3.59
CA ARG A 205 9.53 -18.27 -3.46
C ARG A 205 10.17 -19.18 -4.51
N ASN A 206 9.52 -20.28 -4.88
CA ASN A 206 10.09 -21.30 -5.77
C ASN A 206 10.04 -20.91 -7.25
N TRP A 207 9.25 -19.90 -7.64
CA TRP A 207 9.14 -19.47 -9.04
C TRP A 207 10.22 -18.46 -9.46
N HIS A 208 11.07 -17.97 -8.55
CA HIS A 208 11.99 -16.84 -8.80
C HIS A 208 13.46 -17.10 -8.40
N TRP A 209 13.85 -18.38 -8.20
CA TRP A 209 15.27 -18.78 -8.00
C TRP A 209 15.76 -19.68 -9.11
#